data_6cfaae1551c4292bab59dd32af94ad09
#
_entry.id   6cfaae1551c4292bab59dd32af94ad09
#
_cell.length_a   1.000
_cell.length_b   1.000
_cell.length_c   1.000
_cell.angle_alpha   90.00
_cell.angle_beta   90.00
_cell.angle_gamma   90.00
#
_symmetry.space_group_name_H-M   'P 1'
#
loop_
_entity.id
_entity.type
_entity.pdbx_description
1 polymer ?
#
loop_
_entity_poly.entity_id
_entity_poly.type
_entity_poly.pdbx_seq_one_letter_code
_entity_poly.pdbx_strand_id
1 'polypeptide(L)'
;MKKLLLLLALGMTTLSMNAQDLRNSSNSHIGKIESDGTVRNSSNSCIGKIERDGTIRNSSNASIGKIDSDGTIRNASNSSIGKVESNGTVRNGNNSSIGKIESDGTVRNSSNSCIGYAKGVPVRYAAVFFFFDFFKK
;
A
#
# COMPACT_ATOMS: atom_id res chain seq x y z
N MET A 1 -30.44 13.65 -21.07
CA MET A 1 -29.91 14.13 -19.80
C MET A 1 -29.88 13.05 -18.74
N LYS A 2 -30.96 12.37 -18.55
CA LYS A 2 -30.99 11.29 -17.56
C LYS A 2 -30.04 10.17 -17.89
N LYS A 3 -29.89 9.88 -19.17
CA LYS A 3 -28.99 8.83 -19.60
C LYS A 3 -27.55 9.19 -19.31
N LEU A 4 -27.22 10.44 -19.48
CA LEU A 4 -25.89 10.91 -19.22
C LEU A 4 -25.53 10.76 -17.75
N LEU A 5 -26.47 11.13 -16.91
CA LEU A 5 -26.28 11.03 -15.48
C LEU A 5 -26.10 9.59 -15.05
N LEU A 6 -26.91 8.72 -15.60
CA LEU A 6 -26.82 7.30 -15.28
C LEU A 6 -25.48 6.73 -15.69
N LEU A 7 -25.02 7.10 -16.85
CA LEU A 7 -23.75 6.63 -17.36
C LEU A 7 -22.60 7.06 -16.46
N LEU A 8 -22.66 8.28 -15.99
CA LEU A 8 -21.64 8.80 -15.11
C LEU A 8 -21.59 8.03 -13.80
N ALA A 9 -22.74 7.78 -13.22
CA ALA A 9 -22.80 7.04 -11.97
C ALA A 9 -22.23 5.64 -12.14
N LEU A 10 -22.52 5.02 -13.25
CA LEU A 10 -22.03 3.68 -13.54
C LEU A 10 -20.52 3.65 -13.65
N GLY A 11 -19.96 4.63 -14.33
CA GLY A 11 -18.53 4.69 -14.50
C GLY A 11 -17.81 4.86 -13.18
N MET A 12 -18.33 5.70 -12.31
CA MET A 12 -17.72 5.93 -11.02
C MET A 12 -17.80 4.69 -10.15
N THR A 13 -18.91 4.00 -10.19
CA THR A 13 -19.08 2.79 -9.40
C THR A 13 -18.07 1.73 -9.76
N THR A 14 -17.85 1.55 -11.05
CA THR A 14 -16.93 0.52 -11.51
C THR A 14 -15.51 0.78 -11.06
N LEU A 15 -15.09 2.02 -11.12
CA LEU A 15 -13.70 2.34 -10.81
C LEU A 15 -13.37 2.18 -9.35
N SER A 16 -14.33 2.45 -8.47
CA SER A 16 -14.06 2.48 -7.05
C SER A 16 -14.13 1.12 -6.38
N MET A 17 -14.64 0.13 -7.09
CA MET A 17 -14.95 -1.15 -6.45
C MET A 17 -13.82 -2.14 -6.41
N ASN A 18 -12.85 -1.97 -7.27
CA ASN A 18 -11.85 -3.03 -7.44
C ASN A 18 -10.79 -2.97 -6.36
N ALA A 19 -10.56 -4.12 -5.73
CA ALA A 19 -9.44 -4.29 -4.82
C ALA A 19 -8.15 -4.25 -5.63
N GLN A 20 -7.07 -3.81 -5.00
CA GLN A 20 -5.79 -3.69 -5.67
C GLN A 20 -4.91 -4.88 -5.30
N ASP A 21 -4.53 -5.64 -6.30
CA ASP A 21 -3.69 -6.81 -6.15
C ASP A 21 -2.25 -6.45 -5.88
N LEU A 22 -1.62 -7.26 -5.04
CA LEU A 22 -0.18 -7.20 -4.79
C LEU A 22 0.42 -8.48 -5.34
N ARG A 23 1.50 -8.36 -6.10
CA ARG A 23 2.14 -9.50 -6.75
C ARG A 23 3.64 -9.46 -6.51
N ASN A 24 4.26 -10.64 -6.50
CA ASN A 24 5.70 -10.72 -6.37
C ASN A 24 6.37 -10.54 -7.74
N SER A 25 7.69 -10.68 -7.79
CA SER A 25 8.44 -10.46 -9.03
C SER A 25 8.12 -11.50 -10.10
N SER A 26 7.60 -12.66 -9.70
CA SER A 26 7.16 -13.70 -10.65
C SER A 26 5.73 -13.48 -11.09
N ASN A 27 5.13 -12.36 -10.68
CA ASN A 27 3.75 -12.00 -11.00
C ASN A 27 2.72 -12.91 -10.33
N SER A 28 3.10 -13.58 -9.26
CA SER A 28 2.17 -14.37 -8.46
C SER A 28 1.45 -13.48 -7.47
N HIS A 29 0.18 -13.75 -7.25
CA HIS A 29 -0.64 -13.02 -6.30
C HIS A 29 -0.15 -13.30 -4.88
N ILE A 30 0.21 -12.25 -4.14
CA ILE A 30 0.69 -12.39 -2.77
C ILE A 30 -0.20 -11.67 -1.76
N GLY A 31 -1.21 -10.95 -2.22
CA GLY A 31 -2.12 -10.28 -1.32
C GLY A 31 -2.91 -9.22 -2.05
N LYS A 32 -3.67 -8.46 -1.27
CA LYS A 32 -4.38 -7.31 -1.84
C LYS A 32 -4.69 -6.31 -0.75
N ILE A 33 -4.94 -5.09 -1.17
CA ILE A 33 -5.39 -4.02 -0.27
C ILE A 33 -6.73 -3.55 -0.80
N GLU A 34 -7.77 -3.68 0.04
CA GLU A 34 -9.11 -3.31 -0.38
C GLU A 34 -9.33 -1.81 -0.28
N SER A 35 -10.41 -1.34 -0.89
CA SER A 35 -10.67 0.09 -0.93
C SER A 35 -10.87 0.70 0.45
N ASP A 36 -11.28 -0.11 1.42
CA ASP A 36 -11.45 0.36 2.81
C ASP A 36 -10.15 0.27 3.61
N GLY A 37 -9.04 -0.15 2.98
CA GLY A 37 -7.75 -0.25 3.65
C GLY A 37 -7.42 -1.63 4.20
N THR A 38 -8.34 -2.57 4.14
CA THR A 38 -8.08 -3.93 4.64
C THR A 38 -6.98 -4.57 3.81
N VAL A 39 -6.00 -5.16 4.50
CA VAL A 39 -4.86 -5.83 3.87
C VAL A 39 -5.07 -7.32 4.04
N ARG A 40 -4.99 -8.05 2.93
CA ARG A 40 -5.19 -9.50 2.93
C ARG A 40 -3.97 -10.19 2.32
N ASN A 41 -3.70 -11.40 2.80
CA ASN A 41 -2.60 -12.20 2.25
C ASN A 41 -3.09 -13.00 1.04
N SER A 42 -2.23 -13.87 0.52
CA SER A 42 -2.55 -14.67 -0.67
C SER A 42 -3.69 -15.67 -0.44
N SER A 43 -3.93 -16.01 0.81
CA SER A 43 -5.04 -16.90 1.17
C SER A 43 -6.33 -16.13 1.45
N ASN A 44 -6.32 -14.83 1.20
CA ASN A 44 -7.47 -13.96 1.41
C ASN A 44 -7.79 -13.73 2.89
N SER A 45 -6.87 -14.03 3.79
CA SER A 45 -7.05 -13.75 5.21
C SER A 45 -6.69 -12.31 5.50
N CYS A 46 -7.46 -11.66 6.37
CA CYS A 46 -7.14 -10.32 6.81
C CYS A 46 -5.90 -10.34 7.69
N ILE A 47 -4.86 -9.64 7.29
CA ILE A 47 -3.62 -9.56 8.06
C ILE A 47 -3.40 -8.18 8.64
N GLY A 48 -4.29 -7.24 8.38
CA GLY A 48 -4.19 -5.91 8.95
C GLY A 48 -5.02 -4.92 8.19
N LYS A 49 -4.81 -3.65 8.51
CA LYS A 49 -5.56 -2.57 7.90
C LYS A 49 -4.74 -1.29 7.93
N ILE A 50 -4.86 -0.50 6.89
CA ILE A 50 -4.32 0.85 6.83
C ILE A 50 -5.52 1.78 6.77
N GLU A 51 -5.71 2.56 7.83
CA GLU A 51 -6.87 3.44 7.90
C GLU A 51 -6.63 4.72 7.12
N ARG A 52 -7.72 5.40 6.83
CA ARG A 52 -7.66 6.61 6.02
C ARG A 52 -6.79 7.69 6.66
N ASP A 53 -6.75 7.74 7.99
CA ASP A 53 -5.95 8.71 8.71
C ASP A 53 -4.49 8.30 8.84
N GLY A 54 -4.11 7.16 8.24
CA GLY A 54 -2.74 6.67 8.26
C GLY A 54 -2.42 5.65 9.32
N THR A 55 -3.33 5.37 10.23
CA THR A 55 -3.09 4.38 11.28
C THR A 55 -2.96 2.99 10.65
N ILE A 56 -1.94 2.25 11.06
CA ILE A 56 -1.71 0.88 10.61
C ILE A 56 -2.07 -0.05 11.75
N ARG A 57 -2.95 -1.01 11.46
CA ARG A 57 -3.42 -1.96 12.47
C ARG A 57 -3.12 -3.39 12.05
N ASN A 58 -2.90 -4.25 13.03
CA ASN A 58 -2.71 -5.67 12.73
C ASN A 58 -4.08 -6.38 12.67
N SER A 59 -4.06 -7.69 12.51
CA SER A 59 -5.29 -8.47 12.37
C SER A 59 -6.14 -8.48 13.65
N SER A 60 -5.52 -8.16 14.78
CA SER A 60 -6.24 -8.05 16.06
C SER A 60 -6.75 -6.64 16.30
N ASN A 61 -6.63 -5.77 15.31
CA ASN A 61 -7.06 -4.38 15.36
C ASN A 61 -6.23 -3.50 16.30
N ALA A 62 -5.05 -3.95 16.68
CA ALA A 62 -4.14 -3.13 17.48
C ALA A 62 -3.40 -2.17 16.55
N SER A 63 -3.19 -0.95 17.02
CA SER A 63 -2.39 0.03 16.28
C SER A 63 -0.92 -0.36 16.38
N ILE A 64 -0.29 -0.60 15.23
CA ILE A 64 1.09 -1.04 15.17
C ILE A 64 1.99 -0.04 14.44
N GLY A 65 1.42 1.02 13.91
CA GLY A 65 2.21 2.03 13.24
C GLY A 65 1.34 3.10 12.62
N LYS A 66 2.00 3.97 11.87
CA LYS A 66 1.30 5.11 11.28
C LYS A 66 2.04 5.63 10.06
N ILE A 67 1.28 6.12 9.10
CA ILE A 67 1.81 6.87 7.96
C ILE A 67 1.38 8.31 8.16
N ASP A 68 2.34 9.21 8.33
CA ASP A 68 2.04 10.63 8.46
C ASP A 68 1.69 11.23 7.10
N SER A 69 1.06 12.39 7.13
CA SER A 69 0.65 13.06 5.91
C SER A 69 1.83 13.43 5.01
N ASP A 70 3.02 13.61 5.59
CA ASP A 70 4.23 13.93 4.82
C ASP A 70 4.95 12.68 4.32
N GLY A 71 4.41 11.49 4.56
CA GLY A 71 5.01 10.24 4.12
C GLY A 71 5.89 9.53 5.14
N THR A 72 6.09 10.12 6.31
CA THR A 72 6.89 9.49 7.37
C THR A 72 6.16 8.24 7.87
N ILE A 73 6.91 7.16 8.01
CA ILE A 73 6.39 5.90 8.52
C ILE A 73 6.88 5.75 9.97
N ARG A 74 5.94 5.49 10.88
CA ARG A 74 6.26 5.36 12.30
C ARG A 74 5.83 3.99 12.81
N ASN A 75 6.56 3.49 13.80
CA ASN A 75 6.20 2.23 14.44
C ASN A 75 5.22 2.48 15.59
N ALA A 76 4.90 1.42 16.34
CA ALA A 76 3.92 1.52 17.43
C ALA A 76 4.37 2.46 18.55
N SER A 77 5.67 2.65 18.70
CA SER A 77 6.23 3.57 19.69
C SER A 77 6.34 4.99 19.17
N ASN A 78 5.80 5.25 18.00
CA ASN A 78 5.83 6.55 17.34
C ASN A 78 7.21 6.99 16.87
N SER A 79 8.15 6.06 16.76
CA SER A 79 9.47 6.35 16.21
C SER A 79 9.40 6.31 14.70
N SER A 80 10.11 7.24 14.06
CA SER A 80 10.23 7.23 12.61
C SER A 80 11.11 6.07 12.18
N ILE A 81 10.58 5.19 11.33
CA ILE A 81 11.31 4.05 10.82
C ILE A 81 11.55 4.13 9.32
N GLY A 82 11.05 5.18 8.70
CA GLY A 82 11.28 5.38 7.27
C GLY A 82 10.38 6.44 6.71
N LYS A 83 10.42 6.55 5.38
CA LYS A 83 9.65 7.58 4.69
C LYS A 83 9.36 7.15 3.25
N VAL A 84 8.20 7.56 2.76
CA VAL A 84 7.83 7.38 1.36
C VAL A 84 7.70 8.76 0.75
N GLU A 85 8.54 9.05 -0.23
CA GLU A 85 8.52 10.36 -0.86
C GLU A 85 7.46 10.43 -1.94
N SER A 86 7.10 11.64 -2.33
CA SER A 86 6.04 11.83 -3.32
C SER A 86 6.39 11.25 -4.68
N ASN A 87 7.69 11.11 -4.98
CA ASN A 87 8.14 10.52 -6.24
C ASN A 87 8.25 8.99 -6.18
N GLY A 88 7.85 8.38 -5.06
CA GLY A 88 7.86 6.93 -4.91
C GLY A 88 9.09 6.36 -4.24
N THR A 89 10.10 7.17 -3.97
CA THR A 89 11.30 6.70 -3.28
C THR A 89 10.97 6.32 -1.85
N VAL A 90 11.44 5.14 -1.43
CA VAL A 90 11.22 4.64 -0.07
C VAL A 90 12.56 4.68 0.66
N ARG A 91 12.55 5.26 1.86
CA ARG A 91 13.75 5.41 2.66
C ARG A 91 13.58 4.74 4.02
N ASN A 92 14.69 4.28 4.58
CA ASN A 92 14.66 3.71 5.92
C ASN A 92 14.84 4.81 6.98
N GLY A 93 14.94 4.42 8.23
CA GLY A 93 15.06 5.36 9.34
C GLY A 93 16.33 6.21 9.32
N ASN A 94 17.36 5.75 8.60
CA ASN A 94 18.61 6.49 8.43
C ASN A 94 18.60 7.34 7.17
N ASN A 95 17.45 7.46 6.54
CA ASN A 95 17.27 8.25 5.31
C ASN A 95 17.97 7.66 4.09
N SER A 96 18.33 6.38 4.14
CA SER A 96 18.89 5.69 2.98
C SER A 96 17.77 5.20 2.10
N SER A 97 17.96 5.30 0.78
CA SER A 97 16.99 4.77 -0.17
C SER A 97 17.05 3.25 -0.12
N ILE A 98 15.91 2.62 0.13
CA ILE A 98 15.81 1.18 0.18
C ILE A 98 14.97 0.62 -0.96
N GLY A 99 14.39 1.49 -1.77
CA GLY A 99 13.63 1.04 -2.92
C GLY A 99 12.78 2.14 -3.49
N LYS A 100 11.91 1.74 -4.40
CA LYS A 100 11.07 2.69 -5.12
C LYS A 100 9.81 2.02 -5.62
N ILE A 101 8.73 2.77 -5.64
CA ILE A 101 7.49 2.36 -6.27
C ILE A 101 7.26 3.29 -7.45
N GLU A 102 7.23 2.72 -8.65
CA GLU A 102 7.08 3.50 -9.86
C GLU A 102 5.62 3.84 -10.11
N SER A 103 5.38 4.80 -10.97
CA SER A 103 4.03 5.27 -11.24
C SER A 103 3.13 4.18 -11.83
N ASP A 104 3.73 3.17 -12.50
CA ASP A 104 2.98 2.06 -13.06
C ASP A 104 2.77 0.93 -12.06
N GLY A 105 3.23 1.10 -10.81
CA GLY A 105 3.05 0.11 -9.77
C GLY A 105 4.20 -0.87 -9.60
N THR A 106 5.23 -0.78 -10.44
CA THR A 106 6.41 -1.64 -10.28
C THR A 106 7.14 -1.28 -9.00
N VAL A 107 7.48 -2.29 -8.20
CA VAL A 107 8.18 -2.11 -6.93
C VAL A 107 9.61 -2.60 -7.12
N ARG A 108 10.58 -1.72 -6.81
CA ARG A 108 12.00 -2.04 -6.98
C ARG A 108 12.74 -1.90 -5.67
N ASN A 109 13.76 -2.73 -5.50
CA ASN A 109 14.62 -2.63 -4.31
C ASN A 109 15.75 -1.61 -4.56
N SER A 110 16.67 -1.50 -3.60
CA SER A 110 17.75 -0.53 -3.68
C SER A 110 18.73 -0.81 -4.82
N SER A 111 18.75 -2.05 -5.31
CA SER A 111 19.56 -2.43 -6.46
C SER A 111 18.83 -2.25 -7.78
N ASN A 112 17.65 -1.64 -7.73
CA ASN A 112 16.80 -1.40 -8.89
C ASN A 112 16.22 -2.69 -9.51
N SER A 113 16.23 -3.78 -8.76
CA SER A 113 15.59 -5.02 -9.20
C SER A 113 14.10 -4.97 -8.88
N CYS A 114 13.30 -5.51 -9.78
CA CYS A 114 11.87 -5.61 -9.54
C CYS A 114 11.60 -6.68 -8.49
N ILE A 115 10.91 -6.29 -7.41
CA ILE A 115 10.56 -7.21 -6.35
C ILE A 115 9.06 -7.47 -6.28
N GLY A 116 8.28 -6.76 -7.09
CA GLY A 116 6.85 -7.00 -7.10
C GLY A 116 6.10 -5.93 -7.85
N TYR A 117 4.79 -6.03 -7.77
CA TYR A 117 3.88 -5.13 -8.46
C TYR A 117 2.72 -4.75 -7.54
N ALA A 118 2.37 -3.48 -7.55
CA ALA A 118 1.27 -2.94 -6.76
C ALA A 118 0.44 -2.00 -7.61
N LYS A 119 0.02 -2.46 -8.77
CA LYS A 119 -0.68 -1.65 -9.74
C LYS A 119 -2.01 -1.15 -9.17
N GLY A 120 -2.22 0.15 -9.25
CA GLY A 120 -3.45 0.75 -8.75
C GLY A 120 -3.50 0.93 -7.25
N VAL A 121 -2.49 0.48 -6.52
CA VAL A 121 -2.40 0.63 -5.07
C VAL A 121 -1.77 1.99 -4.77
N PRO A 122 -2.30 2.75 -3.80
CA PRO A 122 -1.63 3.98 -3.40
C PRO A 122 -0.18 3.72 -3.01
N VAL A 123 0.71 4.60 -3.45
CA VAL A 123 2.15 4.40 -3.28
C VAL A 123 2.53 4.14 -1.83
N ARG A 124 1.94 4.88 -0.90
CA ARG A 124 2.25 4.72 0.52
C ARG A 124 1.84 3.35 1.05
N TYR A 125 0.71 2.85 0.59
CA TYR A 125 0.22 1.54 1.02
C TYR A 125 1.12 0.44 0.48
N ALA A 126 1.53 0.57 -0.79
CA ALA A 126 2.45 -0.38 -1.39
C ALA A 126 3.79 -0.38 -0.65
N ALA A 127 4.29 0.79 -0.28
CA ALA A 127 5.54 0.89 0.45
C ALA A 127 5.46 0.19 1.81
N VAL A 128 4.36 0.39 2.50
CA VAL A 128 4.16 -0.26 3.81
C VAL A 128 4.15 -1.78 3.65
N PHE A 129 3.50 -2.27 2.62
CA PHE A 129 3.40 -3.71 2.41
C PHE A 129 4.74 -4.33 2.01
N PHE A 130 5.49 -3.69 1.13
CA PHE A 130 6.70 -4.29 0.57
C PHE A 130 7.96 -4.01 1.37
N PHE A 131 8.04 -2.88 2.04
CA PHE A 131 9.31 -2.43 2.61
C PHE A 131 9.33 -2.39 4.13
N PHE A 132 8.17 -2.39 4.77
CA PHE A 132 8.10 -2.30 6.23
C PHE A 132 7.38 -3.52 6.77
N ASP A 133 7.85 -4.01 7.90
CA ASP A 133 7.41 -5.30 8.42
C ASP A 133 6.25 -5.14 9.38
N PHE A 134 5.13 -4.63 8.88
CA PHE A 134 3.92 -4.47 9.69
C PHE A 134 3.00 -5.69 9.60
N PHE A 135 3.00 -6.36 8.46
CA PHE A 135 2.05 -7.43 8.21
C PHE A 135 2.76 -8.75 8.01
N LYS A 136 2.23 -9.79 8.59
CA LYS A 136 2.76 -11.13 8.38
C LYS A 136 2.15 -11.69 7.10
N LYS A 137 2.98 -11.85 6.12
CA LYS A 137 2.53 -12.29 4.78
C LYS A 137 2.59 -13.83 4.60
#